data_65d23818f735a4fa58be6943840a22a2
#
_entry.id   65d23818f735a4fa58be6943840a22a2
#
_cell.length_a   1.000
_cell.length_b   1.000
_cell.length_c   1.000
_cell.angle_alpha   90.00
_cell.angle_beta   90.00
_cell.angle_gamma   90.00
#
_symmetry.space_group_name_H-M   'P 1'
#
loop_
_entity.id
_entity.type
_entity.pdbx_description
1 polymer ?
#
loop_
_entity_poly.entity_id
_entity_poly.type
_entity_poly.pdbx_seq_one_letter_code
_entity_poly.pdbx_strand_id
1 'polypeptide(L)'
;MALESDRMAHTEIKPVERGSRGPAGSSRALAMVHLAMHDAIFSIFGAPHGTWLTAPPVAANGAAPDAAIAVAAHTTLSALYPAQTARLDRALREAGLRGPGTGRGSTHGQNVGRAVLKARTGDPSLADTDYHPDPTPPGHRPDPVNPKQGYYAPHYGARSRCFATTSRYTLDPPPKETDPRYLAAVLEVRAKGLAAEAVSGLPPGSPARTADETLRGVFWAYDGARHLGTVPRFHNLVTRVVAAARGNDVEQNARLFALVNTALADAAILCWDDKYRHNLWRPILGIREYDPTLGPDAMPGNGLDGDCDPGWLPHGAPRSNEIAPNLTPPYPAYPSAHATFGGAAFQTIRRYYDIAADGPDILTDGLGFVSEELDGETTDNRGVQRPRHVRRFPGGLWQMMEENARSRVFLGVAWPFDAFATDLTGHMDLSQNIGGVRLGRDIADDLWASGLRQDQAAAPRLP
;
A
#
# COMPACT_ATOMS: atom_id res chain seq x y z
N MET A 1 -10.58 -6.64 -14.17
CA MET A 1 -11.57 -7.15 -13.19
C MET A 1 -11.09 -6.98 -11.75
N ALA A 2 -9.93 -7.52 -11.30
CA ALA A 2 -9.47 -7.40 -9.90
C ALA A 2 -9.39 -5.95 -9.40
N LEU A 3 -8.67 -5.08 -10.13
CA LEU A 3 -8.54 -3.67 -9.76
C LEU A 3 -9.89 -2.92 -9.77
N GLU A 4 -10.80 -3.31 -10.66
CA GLU A 4 -12.13 -2.73 -10.70
C GLU A 4 -13.01 -3.20 -9.54
N SER A 5 -12.89 -4.47 -9.14
CA SER A 5 -13.60 -4.99 -7.96
C SER A 5 -13.14 -4.30 -6.68
N ASP A 6 -11.84 -4.04 -6.54
CA ASP A 6 -11.29 -3.28 -5.41
C ASP A 6 -11.81 -1.83 -5.42
N ARG A 7 -11.79 -1.16 -6.58
CA ARG A 7 -12.35 0.18 -6.74
C ARG A 7 -13.82 0.25 -6.33
N MET A 8 -14.63 -0.70 -6.80
CA MET A 8 -16.06 -0.75 -6.47
C MET A 8 -16.33 -1.06 -5.00
N ALA A 9 -15.49 -1.83 -4.33
CA ALA A 9 -15.60 -2.07 -2.89
C ALA A 9 -15.46 -0.76 -2.07
N HIS A 10 -14.74 0.24 -2.60
CA HIS A 10 -14.63 1.58 -2.01
C HIS A 10 -15.72 2.55 -2.48
N THR A 11 -16.57 2.15 -3.41
CA THR A 11 -17.70 2.96 -3.91
C THR A 11 -18.97 2.78 -3.10
N GLU A 12 -19.31 1.53 -2.76
CA GLU A 12 -20.52 1.18 -2.05
C GLU A 12 -20.22 0.63 -0.64
N ILE A 13 -20.90 1.14 0.38
CA ILE A 13 -20.76 0.66 1.75
C ILE A 13 -21.69 -0.53 1.96
N LYS A 14 -21.26 -1.72 1.53
CA LYS A 14 -21.95 -2.97 1.90
C LYS A 14 -21.21 -3.68 3.03
N PRO A 15 -21.90 -4.17 4.07
CA PRO A 15 -21.27 -4.78 5.26
C PRO A 15 -20.35 -5.95 4.92
N VAL A 16 -20.73 -6.75 3.92
CA VAL A 16 -20.02 -7.99 3.51
C VAL A 16 -18.64 -7.68 2.90
N GLU A 17 -18.47 -6.52 2.28
CA GLU A 17 -17.20 -6.13 1.62
C GLU A 17 -16.29 -5.30 2.53
N ARG A 18 -16.72 -4.95 3.74
CA ARG A 18 -15.91 -4.16 4.69
C ARG A 18 -14.56 -4.82 5.03
N GLY A 19 -14.52 -6.15 5.11
CA GLY A 19 -13.30 -6.91 5.37
C GLY A 19 -12.25 -6.86 4.25
N SER A 20 -12.61 -6.38 3.04
CA SER A 20 -11.69 -6.17 1.92
C SER A 20 -11.30 -4.69 1.75
N ARG A 21 -11.79 -3.79 2.61
CA ARG A 21 -11.54 -2.36 2.51
C ARG A 21 -10.26 -1.94 3.20
N GLY A 22 -9.73 -0.80 2.77
CA GLY A 22 -8.47 -0.28 3.25
C GLY A 22 -7.26 -1.04 2.69
N PRO A 23 -6.05 -0.52 2.91
CA PRO A 23 -4.85 -0.99 2.20
C PRO A 23 -4.48 -2.44 2.51
N ALA A 24 -4.65 -2.93 3.73
CA ALA A 24 -4.37 -4.33 4.08
C ALA A 24 -5.40 -5.29 3.46
N GLY A 25 -6.69 -4.93 3.46
CA GLY A 25 -7.74 -5.72 2.82
C GLY A 25 -7.57 -5.80 1.31
N SER A 26 -7.31 -4.67 0.67
CA SER A 26 -7.05 -4.59 -0.77
C SER A 26 -5.84 -5.42 -1.20
N SER A 27 -4.70 -5.25 -0.53
CA SER A 27 -3.48 -6.00 -0.86
C SER A 27 -3.67 -7.50 -0.69
N ARG A 28 -4.33 -7.94 0.39
CA ARG A 28 -4.68 -9.33 0.62
C ARG A 28 -5.56 -9.89 -0.51
N ALA A 29 -6.62 -9.19 -0.87
CA ALA A 29 -7.55 -9.63 -1.91
C ALA A 29 -6.86 -9.74 -3.28
N LEU A 30 -6.08 -8.73 -3.66
CA LEU A 30 -5.33 -8.72 -4.91
C LEU A 30 -4.29 -9.85 -4.97
N ALA A 31 -3.58 -10.13 -3.87
CA ALA A 31 -2.64 -11.24 -3.80
C ALA A 31 -3.34 -12.59 -4.03
N MET A 32 -4.46 -12.85 -3.37
CA MET A 32 -5.20 -14.10 -3.53
C MET A 32 -5.67 -14.31 -4.97
N VAL A 33 -6.15 -13.25 -5.63
CA VAL A 33 -6.60 -13.32 -7.03
C VAL A 33 -5.43 -13.62 -7.96
N HIS A 34 -4.32 -12.89 -7.83
CA HIS A 34 -3.17 -13.07 -8.73
C HIS A 34 -2.40 -14.36 -8.48
N LEU A 35 -2.34 -14.83 -7.23
CA LEU A 35 -1.79 -16.16 -6.92
C LEU A 35 -2.66 -17.29 -7.50
N ALA A 36 -3.98 -17.16 -7.46
CA ALA A 36 -4.85 -18.13 -8.08
C ALA A 36 -4.70 -18.17 -9.61
N MET A 37 -4.54 -17.01 -10.26
CA MET A 37 -4.25 -16.93 -11.69
C MET A 37 -2.90 -17.55 -12.04
N HIS A 38 -1.87 -17.23 -11.27
CA HIS A 38 -0.51 -17.76 -11.39
C HIS A 38 -0.50 -19.30 -11.26
N ASP A 39 -1.07 -19.80 -10.17
CA ASP A 39 -1.04 -21.24 -9.92
C ASP A 39 -1.91 -22.03 -10.91
N ALA A 40 -2.99 -21.42 -11.42
CA ALA A 40 -3.82 -22.04 -12.45
C ALA A 40 -3.08 -22.26 -13.77
N ILE A 41 -2.18 -21.36 -14.16
CA ILE A 41 -1.40 -21.52 -15.40
C ILE A 41 -0.16 -22.40 -15.18
N PHE A 42 0.62 -22.13 -14.11
CA PHE A 42 1.89 -22.83 -13.92
C PHE A 42 1.73 -24.27 -13.42
N SER A 43 0.59 -24.64 -12.82
CA SER A 43 0.27 -26.06 -12.57
C SER A 43 -0.13 -26.83 -13.83
N ILE A 44 -0.51 -26.14 -14.93
CA ILE A 44 -0.73 -26.76 -16.24
C ILE A 44 0.63 -26.94 -16.96
N PHE A 45 1.48 -25.92 -16.95
CA PHE A 45 2.75 -25.94 -17.68
C PHE A 45 3.86 -26.70 -16.95
N GLY A 46 3.87 -26.66 -15.62
CA GLY A 46 4.90 -27.29 -14.78
C GLY A 46 6.28 -26.61 -14.78
N ALA A 47 6.53 -25.68 -15.69
CA ALA A 47 7.76 -24.91 -15.85
C ALA A 47 7.45 -23.57 -16.56
N PRO A 48 8.32 -22.54 -16.48
CA PRO A 48 9.57 -22.49 -15.73
C PRO A 48 9.39 -22.16 -14.23
N HIS A 49 8.17 -21.85 -13.78
CA HIS A 49 7.92 -21.39 -12.41
C HIS A 49 7.11 -22.40 -11.59
N GLY A 50 7.50 -22.61 -10.34
CA GLY A 50 6.72 -23.36 -9.36
C GLY A 50 5.47 -22.59 -8.94
N THR A 51 4.48 -23.31 -8.37
CA THR A 51 3.25 -22.72 -7.81
C THR A 51 3.48 -22.17 -6.40
N TRP A 52 2.64 -21.23 -6.00
CA TRP A 52 2.57 -20.74 -4.62
C TRP A 52 2.02 -21.82 -3.68
N LEU A 53 0.95 -22.50 -4.10
CA LEU A 53 0.42 -23.66 -3.35
C LEU A 53 1.45 -24.78 -3.32
N THR A 54 1.73 -25.33 -2.16
CA THR A 54 2.65 -26.47 -1.98
C THR A 54 2.13 -27.72 -2.70
N ALA A 55 0.82 -27.92 -2.72
CA ALA A 55 0.15 -29.02 -3.40
C ALA A 55 -1.03 -28.48 -4.23
N PRO A 56 -0.78 -27.91 -5.41
CA PRO A 56 -1.82 -27.39 -6.26
C PRO A 56 -2.71 -28.54 -6.78
N PRO A 57 -4.01 -28.28 -7.06
CA PRO A 57 -4.84 -29.22 -7.78
C PRO A 57 -4.18 -29.65 -9.11
N VAL A 58 -4.26 -30.93 -9.41
CA VAL A 58 -3.69 -31.49 -10.66
C VAL A 58 -4.59 -31.10 -11.84
N ALA A 59 -3.99 -30.52 -12.87
CA ALA A 59 -4.67 -30.18 -14.10
C ALA A 59 -4.97 -31.46 -14.93
N ALA A 60 -6.16 -31.56 -15.49
CA ALA A 60 -6.47 -32.63 -16.46
C ALA A 60 -5.68 -32.38 -17.75
N ASN A 61 -5.20 -33.46 -18.39
CA ASN A 61 -4.44 -33.36 -19.64
C ASN A 61 -5.21 -32.55 -20.71
N GLY A 62 -4.57 -31.59 -21.31
CA GLY A 62 -5.15 -30.69 -22.31
C GLY A 62 -6.15 -29.66 -21.71
N ALA A 63 -6.05 -29.32 -20.45
CA ALA A 63 -6.74 -28.17 -19.88
C ALA A 63 -6.30 -26.87 -20.55
N ALA A 64 -7.24 -26.01 -20.96
CA ALA A 64 -6.95 -24.73 -21.62
C ALA A 64 -6.47 -23.69 -20.57
N PRO A 65 -5.24 -23.12 -20.71
CA PRO A 65 -4.68 -22.18 -19.74
C PRO A 65 -5.52 -20.90 -19.57
N ASP A 66 -6.00 -20.32 -20.67
CA ASP A 66 -6.81 -19.09 -20.65
C ASP A 66 -8.10 -19.28 -19.83
N ALA A 67 -8.76 -20.44 -19.99
CA ALA A 67 -9.94 -20.77 -19.22
C ALA A 67 -9.60 -20.99 -17.73
N ALA A 68 -8.45 -21.60 -17.45
CA ALA A 68 -7.99 -21.79 -16.07
C ALA A 68 -7.73 -20.45 -15.36
N ILE A 69 -7.00 -19.53 -15.99
CA ILE A 69 -6.72 -18.19 -15.44
C ILE A 69 -8.04 -17.43 -15.20
N ALA A 70 -8.92 -17.36 -16.21
CA ALA A 70 -10.14 -16.58 -16.13
C ALA A 70 -11.08 -17.11 -15.04
N VAL A 71 -11.24 -18.43 -14.93
CA VAL A 71 -12.12 -19.04 -13.91
C VAL A 71 -11.47 -19.01 -12.52
N ALA A 72 -10.15 -19.11 -12.39
CA ALA A 72 -9.47 -18.90 -11.11
C ALA A 72 -9.70 -17.48 -10.57
N ALA A 73 -9.53 -16.46 -11.43
CA ALA A 73 -9.82 -15.07 -11.09
C ALA A 73 -11.30 -14.88 -10.73
N HIS A 74 -12.23 -15.41 -11.51
CA HIS A 74 -13.66 -15.33 -11.24
C HIS A 74 -14.02 -15.97 -9.89
N THR A 75 -13.50 -17.17 -9.61
CA THR A 75 -13.77 -17.91 -8.37
C THR A 75 -13.32 -17.14 -7.14
N THR A 76 -12.10 -16.59 -7.17
CA THR A 76 -11.55 -15.82 -6.07
C THR A 76 -12.25 -14.49 -5.90
N LEU A 77 -12.49 -13.74 -6.98
CA LEU A 77 -13.20 -12.46 -6.95
C LEU A 77 -14.63 -12.59 -6.43
N SER A 78 -15.39 -13.62 -6.87
CA SER A 78 -16.77 -13.83 -6.42
C SER A 78 -16.85 -14.16 -4.92
N ALA A 79 -15.85 -14.85 -4.39
CA ALA A 79 -15.76 -15.13 -2.95
C ALA A 79 -15.35 -13.89 -2.13
N LEU A 80 -14.44 -13.06 -2.65
CA LEU A 80 -13.94 -11.86 -1.97
C LEU A 80 -14.88 -10.66 -2.09
N TYR A 81 -15.65 -10.59 -3.19
CA TYR A 81 -16.57 -9.50 -3.49
C TYR A 81 -17.96 -10.04 -3.89
N PRO A 82 -18.68 -10.72 -2.98
CA PRO A 82 -19.93 -11.42 -3.31
C PRO A 82 -21.03 -10.49 -3.84
N ALA A 83 -21.06 -9.24 -3.43
CA ALA A 83 -22.00 -8.25 -3.95
C ALA A 83 -21.80 -7.93 -5.45
N GLN A 84 -20.64 -8.28 -6.02
CA GLN A 84 -20.28 -8.02 -7.42
C GLN A 84 -20.40 -9.27 -8.31
N THR A 85 -20.86 -10.41 -7.79
CA THR A 85 -20.89 -11.68 -8.51
C THR A 85 -21.58 -11.58 -9.87
N ALA A 86 -22.74 -10.92 -9.97
CA ALA A 86 -23.47 -10.77 -11.24
C ALA A 86 -22.65 -10.03 -12.33
N ARG A 87 -21.83 -9.03 -11.92
CA ARG A 87 -20.92 -8.32 -12.81
C ARG A 87 -19.75 -9.23 -13.23
N LEU A 88 -19.21 -9.98 -12.29
CA LEU A 88 -18.11 -10.92 -12.54
C LEU A 88 -18.55 -12.06 -13.49
N ASP A 89 -19.76 -12.61 -13.31
CA ASP A 89 -20.35 -13.59 -14.20
C ASP A 89 -20.52 -13.06 -15.63
N ARG A 90 -20.96 -11.82 -15.76
CA ARG A 90 -21.08 -11.17 -17.07
C ARG A 90 -19.72 -11.06 -17.74
N ALA A 91 -18.70 -10.57 -17.04
CA ALA A 91 -17.36 -10.43 -17.59
C ALA A 91 -16.74 -11.78 -17.98
N LEU A 92 -16.99 -12.86 -17.22
CA LEU A 92 -16.53 -14.19 -17.59
C LEU A 92 -17.21 -14.69 -18.87
N ARG A 93 -18.53 -14.43 -19.05
CA ARG A 93 -19.24 -14.76 -20.30
C ARG A 93 -18.71 -13.94 -21.49
N GLU A 94 -18.46 -12.65 -21.30
CA GLU A 94 -17.93 -11.74 -22.32
C GLU A 94 -16.48 -12.10 -22.74
N ALA A 95 -15.71 -12.75 -21.88
CA ALA A 95 -14.40 -13.30 -22.22
C ALA A 95 -14.44 -14.35 -23.33
N GLY A 96 -15.62 -14.92 -23.63
CA GLY A 96 -15.87 -15.74 -24.81
C GLY A 96 -15.02 -17.01 -24.89
N LEU A 97 -14.67 -17.59 -23.75
CA LEU A 97 -13.80 -18.78 -23.66
C LEU A 97 -14.36 -19.94 -24.48
N ARG A 98 -13.62 -20.39 -25.48
CA ARG A 98 -14.04 -21.44 -26.42
C ARG A 98 -12.85 -22.29 -26.84
N GLY A 99 -13.14 -23.47 -27.39
CA GLY A 99 -12.14 -24.37 -27.96
C GLY A 99 -11.84 -25.61 -27.13
N PRO A 100 -10.91 -26.44 -27.60
CA PRO A 100 -10.53 -27.67 -26.93
C PRO A 100 -10.01 -27.43 -25.52
N GLY A 101 -10.44 -28.22 -24.57
CA GLY A 101 -9.92 -28.12 -23.19
C GLY A 101 -10.53 -27.03 -22.32
N THR A 102 -11.41 -26.15 -22.84
CA THR A 102 -12.03 -25.06 -22.06
C THR A 102 -12.73 -25.57 -20.80
N GLY A 103 -13.55 -26.62 -20.89
CA GLY A 103 -14.22 -27.20 -19.72
C GLY A 103 -13.22 -27.73 -18.67
N ARG A 104 -12.15 -28.41 -19.12
CA ARG A 104 -11.08 -28.90 -18.22
C ARG A 104 -10.32 -27.74 -17.57
N GLY A 105 -9.99 -26.73 -18.35
CA GLY A 105 -9.35 -25.50 -17.84
C GLY A 105 -10.24 -24.79 -16.82
N SER A 106 -11.53 -24.64 -17.11
CA SER A 106 -12.48 -24.03 -16.18
C SER A 106 -12.59 -24.78 -14.85
N THR A 107 -12.70 -26.11 -14.89
CA THR A 107 -12.71 -26.94 -13.68
C THR A 107 -11.41 -26.79 -12.90
N HIS A 108 -10.28 -26.81 -13.60
CA HIS A 108 -8.97 -26.63 -12.98
C HIS A 108 -8.85 -25.26 -12.29
N GLY A 109 -9.16 -24.17 -12.99
CA GLY A 109 -9.13 -22.81 -12.43
C GLY A 109 -10.03 -22.65 -11.21
N GLN A 110 -11.23 -23.25 -11.24
CA GLN A 110 -12.12 -23.25 -10.08
C GLN A 110 -11.50 -23.97 -8.87
N ASN A 111 -10.88 -25.13 -9.09
CA ASN A 111 -10.23 -25.90 -8.03
C ASN A 111 -9.04 -25.13 -7.43
N VAL A 112 -8.20 -24.52 -8.26
CA VAL A 112 -7.07 -23.70 -7.81
C VAL A 112 -7.57 -22.47 -7.04
N GLY A 113 -8.56 -21.75 -7.56
CA GLY A 113 -9.15 -20.59 -6.87
C GLY A 113 -9.68 -20.96 -5.48
N ARG A 114 -10.40 -22.09 -5.35
CA ARG A 114 -10.85 -22.59 -4.05
C ARG A 114 -9.71 -23.00 -3.12
N ALA A 115 -8.64 -23.58 -3.65
CA ALA A 115 -7.47 -23.96 -2.85
C ALA A 115 -6.75 -22.73 -2.28
N VAL A 116 -6.55 -21.67 -3.07
CA VAL A 116 -5.98 -20.40 -2.59
C VAL A 116 -6.86 -19.75 -1.53
N LEU A 117 -8.18 -19.68 -1.74
CA LEU A 117 -9.12 -19.19 -0.73
C LEU A 117 -9.03 -19.98 0.58
N LYS A 118 -9.00 -21.31 0.48
CA LYS A 118 -8.86 -22.22 1.64
C LYS A 118 -7.55 -21.99 2.40
N ALA A 119 -6.46 -21.76 1.69
CA ALA A 119 -5.14 -21.52 2.31
C ALA A 119 -5.09 -20.23 3.16
N ARG A 120 -6.03 -19.31 2.93
CA ARG A 120 -6.10 -18.01 3.63
C ARG A 120 -7.38 -17.83 4.47
N THR A 121 -8.09 -18.91 4.80
CA THR A 121 -9.31 -18.85 5.63
C THR A 121 -9.07 -18.41 7.07
N GLY A 122 -7.87 -18.66 7.60
CA GLY A 122 -7.49 -18.33 8.99
C GLY A 122 -6.90 -16.93 9.17
N ASP A 123 -6.89 -16.08 8.14
CA ASP A 123 -6.38 -14.73 8.27
C ASP A 123 -7.18 -13.91 9.29
N PRO A 124 -6.53 -13.09 10.12
CA PRO A 124 -7.21 -12.34 11.16
C PRO A 124 -8.11 -11.24 10.58
N SER A 125 -9.09 -10.84 11.38
CA SER A 125 -9.97 -9.70 11.08
C SER A 125 -9.19 -8.39 10.97
N LEU A 126 -9.73 -7.47 10.17
CA LEU A 126 -9.26 -6.09 10.08
C LEU A 126 -9.97 -5.16 11.07
N ALA A 127 -10.87 -5.69 11.91
CA ALA A 127 -11.56 -4.92 12.94
C ALA A 127 -10.63 -4.56 14.11
N ASP A 128 -11.01 -3.56 14.86
CA ASP A 128 -10.29 -3.07 16.04
C ASP A 128 -10.85 -3.61 17.38
N THR A 129 -11.65 -4.68 17.31
CA THR A 129 -12.17 -5.34 18.50
C THR A 129 -11.05 -5.75 19.45
N ASP A 130 -11.21 -5.45 20.72
CA ASP A 130 -10.25 -5.75 21.79
C ASP A 130 -8.89 -5.02 21.68
N TYR A 131 -8.79 -3.98 20.86
CA TYR A 131 -7.61 -3.14 20.84
C TYR A 131 -7.74 -2.00 21.88
N HIS A 132 -6.78 -1.93 22.78
CA HIS A 132 -6.66 -0.90 23.80
C HIS A 132 -5.40 -0.08 23.53
N PRO A 133 -5.52 1.16 23.01
CA PRO A 133 -4.36 2.01 22.73
C PRO A 133 -3.71 2.46 24.04
N ASP A 134 -2.38 2.62 24.02
CA ASP A 134 -1.67 3.39 25.01
C ASP A 134 -1.84 4.89 24.69
N PRO A 135 -2.51 5.67 25.51
CA PRO A 135 -2.73 7.10 25.25
C PRO A 135 -1.51 7.97 25.60
N THR A 136 -0.48 7.40 26.24
CA THR A 136 0.71 8.15 26.67
C THR A 136 1.51 8.62 25.45
N PRO A 137 1.84 9.90 25.30
CA PRO A 137 2.75 10.39 24.26
C PRO A 137 4.10 9.63 24.29
N PRO A 138 4.68 9.32 23.13
CA PRO A 138 4.23 9.62 21.77
C PRO A 138 3.28 8.57 21.16
N GLY A 139 2.45 7.92 21.97
CA GLY A 139 1.50 6.89 21.55
C GLY A 139 0.44 7.41 20.57
N HIS A 140 0.12 6.59 19.58
CA HIS A 140 -0.89 6.91 18.57
C HIS A 140 -2.29 6.97 19.17
N ARG A 141 -3.00 8.04 18.88
CA ARG A 141 -4.40 8.28 19.23
C ARG A 141 -5.19 8.70 17.99
N PRO A 142 -6.54 8.62 18.02
CA PRO A 142 -7.36 9.09 16.92
C PRO A 142 -7.09 10.55 16.55
N ASP A 143 -7.28 10.86 15.27
CA ASP A 143 -7.22 12.23 14.76
C ASP A 143 -8.15 13.16 15.57
N PRO A 144 -7.66 14.23 16.21
CA PRO A 144 -8.50 15.16 16.97
C PRO A 144 -9.58 15.85 16.13
N VAL A 145 -9.42 15.91 14.80
CA VAL A 145 -10.46 16.40 13.87
C VAL A 145 -11.52 15.34 13.58
N ASN A 146 -11.17 14.05 13.76
CA ASN A 146 -12.08 12.92 13.56
C ASN A 146 -11.97 11.89 14.70
N PRO A 147 -12.29 12.26 15.95
CA PRO A 147 -12.01 11.46 17.16
C PRO A 147 -12.77 10.12 17.20
N LYS A 148 -13.78 9.94 16.34
CA LYS A 148 -14.58 8.71 16.26
C LYS A 148 -14.13 7.76 15.15
N GLN A 149 -12.99 7.98 14.52
CA GLN A 149 -12.54 7.16 13.38
C GLN A 149 -12.17 5.72 13.76
N GLY A 150 -11.87 5.42 15.04
CA GLY A 150 -11.40 4.12 15.50
C GLY A 150 -9.97 3.83 15.09
N TYR A 151 -9.63 2.54 15.07
CA TYR A 151 -8.29 2.03 14.68
C TYR A 151 -8.45 1.01 13.55
N TYR A 152 -7.57 1.06 12.56
CA TYR A 152 -7.63 0.13 11.43
C TYR A 152 -6.63 -1.01 11.61
N ALA A 153 -7.15 -2.24 11.64
CA ALA A 153 -6.41 -3.50 11.57
C ALA A 153 -5.29 -3.69 12.64
N PRO A 154 -5.52 -3.38 13.94
CA PRO A 154 -4.46 -3.36 14.95
C PRO A 154 -3.81 -4.73 15.19
N HIS A 155 -4.54 -5.82 14.97
CA HIS A 155 -4.04 -7.18 15.18
C HIS A 155 -3.59 -7.87 13.90
N TYR A 156 -3.89 -7.29 12.74
CA TYR A 156 -3.67 -7.92 11.44
C TYR A 156 -2.21 -8.29 11.21
N GLY A 157 -1.29 -7.36 11.41
CA GLY A 157 0.13 -7.57 11.15
C GLY A 157 0.71 -8.70 12.00
N ALA A 158 0.55 -8.61 13.32
CA ALA A 158 1.14 -9.55 14.28
C ALA A 158 0.58 -10.98 14.16
N ARG A 159 -0.72 -11.11 13.83
CA ARG A 159 -1.44 -12.39 13.76
C ARG A 159 -1.51 -12.99 12.36
N SER A 160 -1.12 -12.27 11.31
CA SER A 160 -1.12 -12.82 9.95
C SER A 160 0.14 -13.62 9.67
N ARG A 161 -0.02 -14.76 8.99
CA ARG A 161 1.06 -15.43 8.29
C ARG A 161 1.37 -14.67 7.01
N CYS A 162 2.65 -14.46 6.66
CA CYS A 162 3.04 -13.93 5.36
C CYS A 162 2.54 -14.81 4.21
N PHE A 163 2.47 -14.27 3.01
CA PHE A 163 2.10 -15.04 1.83
C PHE A 163 3.28 -15.87 1.30
N ALA A 164 4.48 -15.26 1.25
CA ALA A 164 5.66 -15.95 0.75
C ALA A 164 6.98 -15.45 1.37
N THR A 165 7.04 -14.24 1.91
CA THR A 165 8.24 -13.71 2.59
C THR A 165 8.66 -14.65 3.71
N THR A 166 9.93 -15.06 3.71
CA THR A 166 10.44 -16.13 4.59
C THR A 166 10.77 -15.67 6.01
N SER A 167 10.96 -14.35 6.17
CA SER A 167 11.34 -13.74 7.45
C SER A 167 10.38 -12.64 7.85
N ARG A 168 10.18 -12.46 9.16
CA ARG A 168 9.47 -11.29 9.67
C ARG A 168 10.47 -10.15 9.87
N TYR A 169 10.72 -9.43 8.78
CA TYR A 169 11.54 -8.23 8.82
C TYR A 169 10.93 -7.21 9.77
N THR A 170 11.77 -6.53 10.53
CA THR A 170 11.40 -5.50 11.48
C THR A 170 12.36 -4.34 11.35
N LEU A 171 11.86 -3.13 11.59
CA LEU A 171 12.66 -1.92 11.56
C LEU A 171 13.19 -1.54 12.94
N ASP A 172 14.29 -0.80 12.96
CA ASP A 172 14.75 -0.13 14.16
C ASP A 172 13.71 0.90 14.63
N PRO A 173 13.69 1.24 15.92
CA PRO A 173 12.77 2.27 16.43
C PRO A 173 12.95 3.60 15.70
N PRO A 174 11.85 4.38 15.51
CA PRO A 174 11.97 5.73 14.98
C PRO A 174 12.83 6.61 15.89
N PRO A 175 13.34 7.75 15.38
CA PRO A 175 14.01 8.75 16.22
C PRO A 175 13.16 9.12 17.43
N LYS A 176 13.77 9.18 18.61
CA LYS A 176 13.10 9.67 19.82
C LYS A 176 12.92 11.19 19.73
N GLU A 177 12.02 11.72 20.55
CA GLU A 177 11.68 13.14 20.60
C GLU A 177 12.88 14.03 20.96
N THR A 178 13.87 13.49 21.65
CA THR A 178 15.14 14.16 22.00
C THR A 178 16.20 14.09 20.89
N ASP A 179 15.92 13.35 19.80
CA ASP A 179 16.84 13.20 18.66
C ASP A 179 16.72 14.44 17.73
N PRO A 180 17.83 15.05 17.31
CA PRO A 180 17.80 16.15 16.33
C PRO A 180 17.05 15.81 15.03
N ARG A 181 17.04 14.54 14.62
CA ARG A 181 16.28 14.07 13.45
C ARG A 181 14.78 14.18 13.65
N TYR A 182 14.29 13.99 14.88
CA TYR A 182 12.88 14.18 15.20
C TYR A 182 12.49 15.66 15.12
N LEU A 183 13.29 16.56 15.70
CA LEU A 183 13.07 18.00 15.60
C LEU A 183 13.06 18.47 14.14
N ALA A 184 14.02 18.03 13.33
CA ALA A 184 14.05 18.37 11.90
C ALA A 184 12.77 17.89 11.18
N ALA A 185 12.28 16.69 11.52
CA ALA A 185 11.05 16.15 10.97
C ALA A 185 9.81 16.96 11.37
N VAL A 186 9.74 17.40 12.63
CA VAL A 186 8.64 18.27 13.11
C VAL A 186 8.62 19.59 12.32
N LEU A 187 9.76 20.25 12.20
CA LEU A 187 9.86 21.54 11.49
C LEU A 187 9.49 21.40 10.00
N GLU A 188 9.94 20.33 9.35
CA GLU A 188 9.60 20.05 7.95
C GLU A 188 8.09 19.81 7.77
N VAL A 189 7.50 18.92 8.57
CA VAL A 189 6.08 18.57 8.43
C VAL A 189 5.19 19.74 8.82
N ARG A 190 5.54 20.49 9.88
CA ARG A 190 4.82 21.68 10.30
C ARG A 190 4.69 22.69 9.16
N ALA A 191 5.77 22.91 8.39
CA ALA A 191 5.77 23.84 7.26
C ALA A 191 5.15 23.25 5.99
N LYS A 192 5.60 22.05 5.57
CA LYS A 192 5.21 21.47 4.28
C LYS A 192 3.89 20.69 4.33
N GLY A 193 3.54 20.14 5.49
CA GLY A 193 2.33 19.36 5.69
C GLY A 193 1.07 20.19 6.01
N LEU A 194 1.21 21.48 6.24
CA LEU A 194 0.16 22.38 6.69
C LEU A 194 -1.00 22.49 5.69
N ALA A 195 -2.22 22.63 6.18
CA ALA A 195 -3.42 22.93 5.39
C ALA A 195 -3.22 24.20 4.56
N ALA A 196 -3.73 24.21 3.33
CA ALA A 196 -3.48 25.30 2.38
C ALA A 196 -3.96 26.67 2.88
N GLU A 197 -5.09 26.68 3.57
CA GLU A 197 -5.69 27.89 4.15
C GLU A 197 -4.93 28.49 5.32
N ALA A 198 -4.03 27.70 5.93
CA ALA A 198 -3.23 28.13 7.08
C ALA A 198 -1.79 28.54 6.71
N VAL A 199 -1.37 28.40 5.46
CA VAL A 199 0.01 28.67 5.01
C VAL A 199 0.47 30.11 5.29
N SER A 200 -0.45 31.07 5.26
CA SER A 200 -0.15 32.49 5.57
C SER A 200 0.25 32.72 7.03
N GLY A 201 -0.04 31.77 7.93
CA GLY A 201 0.34 31.82 9.33
C GLY A 201 1.73 31.25 9.66
N LEU A 202 2.45 30.74 8.66
CA LEU A 202 3.79 30.22 8.88
C LEU A 202 4.77 31.34 9.27
N PRO A 203 5.72 31.07 10.18
CA PRO A 203 6.78 32.03 10.51
C PRO A 203 7.54 32.46 9.24
N PRO A 204 8.00 33.73 9.16
CA PRO A 204 8.82 34.20 8.04
C PRO A 204 10.06 33.33 7.83
N GLY A 205 10.30 32.91 6.56
CA GLY A 205 11.43 32.06 6.21
C GLY A 205 11.16 30.55 6.33
N SER A 206 9.99 30.14 6.81
CA SER A 206 9.61 28.71 6.79
C SER A 206 9.53 28.19 5.35
N PRO A 207 10.07 26.98 5.06
CA PRO A 207 10.05 26.40 3.72
C PRO A 207 8.66 25.85 3.39
N ALA A 208 7.72 26.72 3.02
CA ALA A 208 6.36 26.34 2.67
C ALA A 208 6.35 25.31 1.52
N ARG A 209 5.31 24.46 1.50
CA ARG A 209 5.08 23.49 0.44
C ARG A 209 4.91 24.16 -0.92
N THR A 210 5.65 23.67 -1.91
CA THR A 210 5.54 24.12 -3.30
C THR A 210 4.30 23.53 -3.99
N ALA A 211 3.94 24.08 -5.16
CA ALA A 211 2.86 23.53 -5.99
C ALA A 211 3.15 22.09 -6.46
N ASP A 212 4.41 21.78 -6.82
CA ASP A 212 4.80 20.41 -7.21
C ASP A 212 4.73 19.44 -6.02
N GLU A 213 5.13 19.84 -4.82
CA GLU A 213 4.99 19.04 -3.61
C GLU A 213 3.50 18.77 -3.26
N THR A 214 2.63 19.75 -3.47
CA THR A 214 1.17 19.55 -3.35
C THR A 214 0.67 18.53 -4.37
N LEU A 215 1.11 18.66 -5.62
CA LEU A 215 0.78 17.72 -6.69
C LEU A 215 1.26 16.30 -6.35
N ARG A 216 2.49 16.13 -5.85
CA ARG A 216 3.04 14.85 -5.41
C ARG A 216 2.18 14.24 -4.30
N GLY A 217 1.79 15.04 -3.31
CA GLY A 217 0.91 14.60 -2.22
C GLY A 217 -0.38 14.00 -2.73
N VAL A 218 -1.05 14.70 -3.64
CA VAL A 218 -2.32 14.26 -4.23
C VAL A 218 -2.14 13.11 -5.20
N PHE A 219 -1.12 13.13 -6.07
CA PHE A 219 -0.88 12.09 -7.08
C PHE A 219 -0.76 10.68 -6.46
N TRP A 220 -0.11 10.56 -5.31
CA TRP A 220 0.12 9.30 -4.61
C TRP A 220 -0.92 9.00 -3.52
N ALA A 221 -1.98 9.77 -3.37
CA ALA A 221 -2.86 9.67 -2.22
C ALA A 221 -3.51 8.29 -2.06
N TYR A 222 -4.52 7.95 -2.80
CA TYR A 222 -5.20 6.64 -2.75
C TYR A 222 -5.47 6.13 -1.32
N ASP A 223 -6.01 6.98 -0.47
CA ASP A 223 -6.26 6.67 0.94
C ASP A 223 -7.64 6.01 1.20
N GLY A 224 -8.13 5.23 0.25
CA GLY A 224 -9.43 4.59 0.33
C GLY A 224 -10.58 5.52 -0.04
N ALA A 225 -10.29 6.60 -0.75
CA ALA A 225 -11.29 7.55 -1.22
C ALA A 225 -12.30 6.91 -2.17
N ARG A 226 -13.50 7.49 -2.20
CA ARG A 226 -14.63 7.00 -2.99
C ARG A 226 -14.27 6.94 -4.47
N HIS A 227 -14.56 5.81 -5.11
CA HIS A 227 -14.24 5.48 -6.51
C HIS A 227 -12.75 5.36 -6.85
N LEU A 228 -11.84 5.45 -5.89
CA LEU A 228 -10.40 5.37 -6.15
C LEU A 228 -9.77 4.09 -5.57
N GLY A 229 -10.15 3.72 -4.34
CA GLY A 229 -9.54 2.59 -3.66
C GLY A 229 -8.25 2.98 -2.93
N THR A 230 -7.35 2.03 -2.77
CA THR A 230 -6.13 2.17 -1.96
C THR A 230 -4.86 2.06 -2.78
N VAL A 231 -3.73 2.44 -2.19
CA VAL A 231 -2.43 2.50 -2.86
C VAL A 231 -1.97 1.20 -3.54
N PRO A 232 -2.25 -0.03 -3.02
CA PRO A 232 -1.97 -1.26 -3.76
C PRO A 232 -2.60 -1.31 -5.15
N ARG A 233 -3.80 -0.73 -5.31
CA ARG A 233 -4.45 -0.63 -6.62
C ARG A 233 -3.65 0.27 -7.57
N PHE A 234 -3.17 1.42 -7.10
CA PHE A 234 -2.37 2.33 -7.94
C PHE A 234 -1.03 1.70 -8.36
N HIS A 235 -0.35 0.98 -7.47
CA HIS A 235 0.87 0.25 -7.84
C HIS A 235 0.60 -0.80 -8.93
N ASN A 236 -0.56 -1.46 -8.91
CA ASN A 236 -0.96 -2.34 -10.01
C ASN A 236 -1.21 -1.59 -11.33
N LEU A 237 -1.75 -0.37 -11.29
CA LEU A 237 -1.89 0.47 -12.50
C LEU A 237 -0.52 0.84 -13.07
N VAL A 238 0.45 1.20 -12.24
CA VAL A 238 1.84 1.42 -12.65
C VAL A 238 2.43 0.15 -13.26
N THR A 239 2.28 -1.00 -12.60
CA THR A 239 2.76 -2.30 -13.09
C THR A 239 2.20 -2.61 -14.48
N ARG A 240 0.91 -2.34 -14.73
CA ARG A 240 0.28 -2.54 -16.06
C ARG A 240 0.91 -1.68 -17.15
N VAL A 241 1.20 -0.41 -16.85
CA VAL A 241 1.83 0.49 -17.82
C VAL A 241 3.23 -0.01 -18.19
N VAL A 242 4.03 -0.40 -17.18
CA VAL A 242 5.38 -0.93 -17.40
C VAL A 242 5.33 -2.27 -18.15
N ALA A 243 4.49 -3.22 -17.73
CA ALA A 243 4.37 -4.53 -18.38
C ALA A 243 3.93 -4.43 -19.84
N ALA A 244 2.96 -3.55 -20.14
CA ALA A 244 2.53 -3.29 -21.51
C ALA A 244 3.65 -2.69 -22.37
N ALA A 245 4.39 -1.72 -21.83
CA ALA A 245 5.52 -1.10 -22.52
C ALA A 245 6.68 -2.09 -22.78
N ARG A 246 6.83 -3.10 -21.93
CA ARG A 246 7.83 -4.18 -22.07
C ARG A 246 7.35 -5.35 -22.95
N GLY A 247 6.09 -5.34 -23.41
CA GLY A 247 5.53 -6.36 -24.28
C GLY A 247 5.31 -7.71 -23.62
N ASN A 248 5.05 -7.73 -22.31
CA ASN A 248 4.82 -8.98 -21.57
C ASN A 248 3.68 -9.80 -22.17
N ASP A 249 3.90 -11.09 -22.33
CA ASP A 249 2.85 -12.06 -22.64
C ASP A 249 2.02 -12.47 -21.42
N VAL A 250 1.12 -13.43 -21.60
CA VAL A 250 0.18 -13.88 -20.54
C VAL A 250 0.93 -14.54 -19.38
N GLU A 251 1.95 -15.38 -19.68
CA GLU A 251 2.72 -16.09 -18.67
C GLU A 251 3.57 -15.11 -17.85
N GLN A 252 4.25 -14.20 -18.54
CA GLN A 252 5.03 -13.13 -17.93
C GLN A 252 4.17 -12.24 -17.04
N ASN A 253 2.97 -11.87 -17.49
CA ASN A 253 2.03 -11.11 -16.69
C ASN A 253 1.53 -11.92 -15.48
N ALA A 254 1.16 -13.19 -15.66
CA ALA A 254 0.72 -14.03 -14.55
C ALA A 254 1.80 -14.09 -13.44
N ARG A 255 3.08 -14.23 -13.84
CA ARG A 255 4.21 -14.23 -12.91
C ARG A 255 4.45 -12.87 -12.25
N LEU A 256 4.57 -11.80 -13.04
CA LEU A 256 4.86 -10.45 -12.55
C LEU A 256 3.80 -9.98 -11.55
N PHE A 257 2.51 -10.09 -11.90
CA PHE A 257 1.43 -9.62 -11.03
C PHE A 257 1.28 -10.47 -9.77
N ALA A 258 1.58 -11.78 -9.82
CA ALA A 258 1.62 -12.61 -8.63
C ALA A 258 2.74 -12.16 -7.67
N LEU A 259 3.95 -11.91 -8.18
CA LEU A 259 5.07 -11.41 -7.39
C LEU A 259 4.74 -10.05 -6.76
N VAL A 260 4.30 -9.06 -7.55
CA VAL A 260 3.98 -7.71 -7.07
C VAL A 260 2.88 -7.74 -6.01
N ASN A 261 1.79 -8.47 -6.25
CA ASN A 261 0.68 -8.49 -5.29
C ASN A 261 0.99 -9.30 -4.04
N THR A 262 1.83 -10.32 -4.13
CA THR A 262 2.35 -11.03 -2.95
C THR A 262 3.25 -10.12 -2.12
N ALA A 263 4.17 -9.40 -2.76
CA ALA A 263 5.00 -8.41 -2.08
C ALA A 263 4.16 -7.32 -1.39
N LEU A 264 3.12 -6.82 -2.05
CA LEU A 264 2.18 -5.85 -1.45
C LEU A 264 1.42 -6.44 -0.25
N ALA A 265 0.99 -7.70 -0.30
CA ALA A 265 0.29 -8.33 0.80
C ALA A 265 1.22 -8.55 2.01
N ASP A 266 2.45 -9.00 1.79
CA ASP A 266 3.43 -9.17 2.85
C ASP A 266 3.91 -7.81 3.40
N ALA A 267 4.00 -6.78 2.55
CA ALA A 267 4.23 -5.41 2.96
C ALA A 267 3.13 -4.89 3.91
N ALA A 268 1.86 -5.20 3.64
CA ALA A 268 0.77 -4.87 4.55
C ALA A 268 0.94 -5.58 5.91
N ILE A 269 1.24 -6.87 5.90
CA ILE A 269 1.41 -7.67 7.12
C ILE A 269 2.55 -7.11 7.98
N LEU A 270 3.74 -6.98 7.41
CA LEU A 270 4.92 -6.58 8.18
C LEU A 270 4.91 -5.09 8.57
N CYS A 271 4.37 -4.22 7.69
CA CYS A 271 4.17 -2.82 8.02
C CYS A 271 3.18 -2.63 9.18
N TRP A 272 2.04 -3.34 9.18
CA TRP A 272 1.07 -3.26 10.28
C TRP A 272 1.59 -3.87 11.58
N ASP A 273 2.43 -4.90 11.52
CA ASP A 273 3.12 -5.44 12.70
C ASP A 273 4.02 -4.37 13.34
N ASP A 274 4.85 -3.71 12.55
CA ASP A 274 5.75 -2.66 13.03
C ASP A 274 4.99 -1.40 13.47
N LYS A 275 3.92 -0.99 12.76
CA LYS A 275 3.11 0.16 13.14
C LYS A 275 2.58 0.06 14.56
N TYR A 276 1.93 -1.04 14.90
CA TYR A 276 1.33 -1.22 16.21
C TYR A 276 2.33 -1.63 17.29
N ARG A 277 3.51 -2.12 16.90
CA ARG A 277 4.64 -2.37 17.80
C ARG A 277 5.32 -1.07 18.23
N HIS A 278 5.57 -0.15 17.30
CA HIS A 278 6.20 1.14 17.60
C HIS A 278 5.19 2.19 18.10
N ASN A 279 3.93 2.06 17.72
CA ASN A 279 2.81 2.88 18.17
C ASN A 279 3.04 4.39 18.10
N LEU A 280 3.79 4.88 17.11
CA LEU A 280 4.14 6.30 17.00
C LEU A 280 2.94 7.14 16.55
N TRP A 281 2.71 8.25 17.24
CA TRP A 281 1.70 9.23 16.88
C TRP A 281 1.88 9.87 15.51
N ARG A 282 0.78 10.41 14.97
CA ARG A 282 0.77 11.18 13.74
C ARG A 282 1.23 12.61 13.95
N PRO A 283 1.71 13.30 12.89
CA PRO A 283 2.14 14.70 12.99
C PRO A 283 1.13 15.63 13.64
N ILE A 284 -0.18 15.45 13.39
CA ILE A 284 -1.21 16.30 14.01
C ILE A 284 -1.19 16.24 15.54
N LEU A 285 -0.88 15.10 16.13
CA LEU A 285 -0.73 14.97 17.58
C LEU A 285 0.63 15.55 18.03
N GLY A 286 1.71 15.10 17.38
CA GLY A 286 3.06 15.53 17.76
C GLY A 286 3.29 17.02 17.63
N ILE A 287 2.78 17.68 16.58
CA ILE A 287 2.93 19.12 16.40
C ILE A 287 2.05 19.92 17.37
N ARG A 288 0.86 19.43 17.71
CA ARG A 288 -0.05 20.13 18.60
C ARG A 288 0.30 20.02 20.08
N GLU A 289 0.83 18.87 20.50
CA GLU A 289 0.93 18.52 21.92
C GLU A 289 2.36 18.55 22.45
N TYR A 290 3.34 18.76 21.60
CA TYR A 290 4.75 18.69 21.96
C TYR A 290 5.28 20.02 22.50
N ASP A 291 4.52 20.63 23.42
CA ASP A 291 4.89 21.85 24.12
C ASP A 291 4.87 21.60 25.64
N PRO A 292 6.00 21.88 26.35
CA PRO A 292 6.08 21.74 27.79
C PRO A 292 4.96 22.44 28.56
N THR A 293 4.42 23.52 27.99
CA THR A 293 3.37 24.32 28.66
C THR A 293 1.95 23.82 28.39
N LEU A 294 1.76 22.96 27.38
CA LEU A 294 0.43 22.55 26.91
C LEU A 294 0.15 21.06 27.01
N GLY A 295 1.15 20.23 27.22
CA GLY A 295 1.02 18.77 27.26
C GLY A 295 1.52 18.16 28.57
N PRO A 296 0.96 16.99 28.97
CA PRO A 296 1.35 16.29 30.18
C PRO A 296 2.80 15.76 30.11
N ASP A 297 3.36 15.60 28.93
CA ASP A 297 4.69 15.03 28.68
C ASP A 297 5.66 16.03 28.10
N ALA A 298 5.46 17.27 28.44
CA ALA A 298 6.40 18.33 28.20
C ALA A 298 7.86 17.87 28.43
N MET A 299 8.68 17.89 27.39
CA MET A 299 10.09 17.51 27.44
C MET A 299 10.97 18.76 27.44
N PRO A 300 11.27 19.36 28.61
CA PRO A 300 12.09 20.55 28.69
C PRO A 300 13.46 20.33 28.01
N GLY A 301 13.86 21.25 27.16
CA GLY A 301 15.17 21.22 26.51
C GLY A 301 15.26 20.36 25.25
N ASN A 302 14.15 19.91 24.69
CA ASN A 302 14.14 19.23 23.37
C ASN A 302 14.27 20.17 22.17
N GLY A 303 14.26 21.48 22.37
CA GLY A 303 14.32 22.48 21.32
C GLY A 303 13.01 22.73 20.58
N LEU A 304 11.91 22.13 21.05
CA LEU A 304 10.56 22.30 20.49
C LEU A 304 9.74 23.38 21.22
N ASP A 305 10.28 23.92 22.28
CA ASP A 305 9.65 25.01 23.03
C ASP A 305 9.38 26.21 22.10
N GLY A 306 8.12 26.59 21.94
CA GLY A 306 7.71 27.62 20.99
C GLY A 306 7.50 27.16 19.54
N ASP A 307 7.83 25.92 19.21
CA ASP A 307 7.59 25.33 17.87
C ASP A 307 6.30 24.52 17.80
N CYS A 308 5.68 24.23 18.91
CA CYS A 308 4.37 23.60 18.95
C CYS A 308 3.25 24.54 18.50
N ASP A 309 2.28 23.97 17.81
CA ASP A 309 1.13 24.69 17.28
C ASP A 309 -0.17 23.95 17.62
N PRO A 310 -0.85 24.32 18.71
CA PRO A 310 -2.10 23.68 19.13
C PRO A 310 -3.23 23.78 18.09
N GLY A 311 -3.13 24.74 17.18
CA GLY A 311 -4.06 24.95 16.07
C GLY A 311 -3.69 24.27 14.77
N TRP A 312 -2.52 23.62 14.71
CA TRP A 312 -2.01 23.05 13.46
C TRP A 312 -2.96 22.02 12.84
N LEU A 313 -3.18 22.16 11.53
CA LEU A 313 -4.00 21.25 10.74
C LEU A 313 -3.18 20.74 9.54
N PRO A 314 -3.16 19.42 9.30
CA PRO A 314 -2.53 18.86 8.12
C PRO A 314 -3.32 19.21 6.86
N HIS A 315 -2.65 19.21 5.69
CA HIS A 315 -3.34 19.17 4.41
C HIS A 315 -4.28 17.95 4.35
N GLY A 316 -3.86 16.85 4.96
CA GLY A 316 -4.63 15.63 5.15
C GLY A 316 -4.66 14.72 3.91
N ALA A 317 -4.99 13.47 4.13
CA ALA A 317 -5.29 12.52 3.07
C ALA A 317 -6.59 12.93 2.37
N PRO A 318 -6.58 13.11 1.03
CA PRO A 318 -7.73 13.62 0.30
C PRO A 318 -8.98 12.75 0.45
N ARG A 319 -10.11 13.39 0.76
CA ARG A 319 -11.46 12.81 0.69
C ARG A 319 -12.04 13.04 -0.70
N SER A 320 -11.35 12.50 -1.71
CA SER A 320 -11.74 12.66 -3.12
C SER A 320 -13.13 12.09 -3.37
N ASN A 321 -13.91 12.80 -4.19
CA ASN A 321 -15.30 12.48 -4.55
C ASN A 321 -16.30 12.54 -3.36
N GLU A 322 -15.92 13.19 -2.27
CA GLU A 322 -16.79 13.41 -1.09
C GLU A 322 -16.63 14.85 -0.59
N ILE A 323 -17.71 15.47 -0.15
CA ILE A 323 -17.66 16.78 0.50
C ILE A 323 -17.47 16.55 2.01
N ALA A 324 -16.20 16.47 2.45
CA ALA A 324 -15.84 16.20 3.83
C ALA A 324 -14.40 16.67 4.11
N PRO A 325 -14.02 16.92 5.38
CA PRO A 325 -12.62 17.22 5.72
C PRO A 325 -11.68 16.10 5.29
N ASN A 326 -10.48 16.48 4.86
CA ASN A 326 -9.39 15.51 4.65
C ASN A 326 -9.05 14.80 5.97
N LEU A 327 -8.45 13.62 5.89
CA LEU A 327 -8.28 12.73 7.04
C LEU A 327 -6.80 12.53 7.40
N THR A 328 -6.56 12.24 8.68
CA THR A 328 -5.37 11.54 9.12
C THR A 328 -5.68 10.04 9.21
N PRO A 329 -4.86 9.14 8.63
CA PRO A 329 -5.14 7.71 8.64
C PRO A 329 -5.25 7.12 10.05
N PRO A 330 -6.22 6.19 10.32
CA PRO A 330 -6.53 5.68 11.66
C PRO A 330 -5.61 4.54 12.11
N TYR A 331 -4.30 4.73 12.00
CA TYR A 331 -3.26 3.78 12.43
C TYR A 331 -1.94 4.52 12.68
N PRO A 332 -1.01 3.95 13.49
CA PRO A 332 0.25 4.59 13.85
C PRO A 332 1.06 5.07 12.64
N ALA A 333 1.90 6.10 12.83
CA ALA A 333 2.62 6.74 11.74
C ALA A 333 3.74 5.84 11.19
N TYR A 334 4.64 5.38 12.04
CA TYR A 334 5.86 4.64 11.68
C TYR A 334 5.67 3.12 11.63
N PRO A 335 6.21 2.46 10.57
CA PRO A 335 6.70 3.00 9.31
C PRO A 335 5.56 3.43 8.37
N SER A 336 5.86 4.24 7.33
CA SER A 336 4.86 4.65 6.34
C SER A 336 4.38 3.47 5.48
N ALA A 337 3.06 3.23 5.46
CA ALA A 337 2.47 2.19 4.63
C ALA A 337 2.68 2.45 3.12
N HIS A 338 2.52 3.71 2.65
CA HIS A 338 2.79 4.08 1.26
C HIS A 338 4.24 3.77 0.86
N ALA A 339 5.19 4.11 1.74
CA ALA A 339 6.60 3.84 1.52
C ALA A 339 6.89 2.32 1.46
N THR A 340 6.28 1.54 2.37
CA THR A 340 6.46 0.08 2.39
C THR A 340 5.87 -0.57 1.13
N PHE A 341 4.66 -0.19 0.74
CA PHE A 341 4.04 -0.68 -0.49
C PHE A 341 4.86 -0.28 -1.74
N GLY A 342 5.33 0.98 -1.81
CA GLY A 342 6.16 1.45 -2.92
C GLY A 342 7.50 0.72 -2.98
N GLY A 343 8.17 0.55 -1.83
CA GLY A 343 9.39 -0.24 -1.71
C GLY A 343 9.19 -1.67 -2.21
N ALA A 344 8.13 -2.34 -1.74
CA ALA A 344 7.83 -3.71 -2.13
C ALA A 344 7.47 -3.85 -3.62
N ALA A 345 6.52 -3.05 -4.12
CA ALA A 345 6.06 -3.17 -5.49
C ALA A 345 7.15 -2.80 -6.51
N PHE A 346 7.76 -1.62 -6.35
CA PHE A 346 8.70 -1.11 -7.34
C PHE A 346 10.01 -1.88 -7.34
N GLN A 347 10.50 -2.33 -6.19
CA GLN A 347 11.67 -3.21 -6.14
C GLN A 347 11.36 -4.58 -6.76
N THR A 348 10.17 -5.16 -6.52
CA THR A 348 9.76 -6.41 -7.17
C THR A 348 9.76 -6.29 -8.70
N ILE A 349 9.22 -5.17 -9.25
CA ILE A 349 9.23 -4.92 -10.69
C ILE A 349 10.67 -4.76 -11.20
N ARG A 350 11.51 -4.02 -10.48
CA ARG A 350 12.92 -3.85 -10.83
C ARG A 350 13.65 -5.19 -10.88
N ARG A 351 13.48 -6.05 -9.86
CA ARG A 351 14.05 -7.42 -9.85
C ARG A 351 13.54 -8.26 -11.01
N TYR A 352 12.25 -8.17 -11.32
CA TYR A 352 11.66 -8.91 -12.44
C TYR A 352 12.26 -8.54 -13.80
N TYR A 353 12.68 -7.31 -14.00
CA TYR A 353 13.34 -6.82 -15.19
C TYR A 353 14.87 -6.67 -15.03
N ASP A 354 15.48 -7.46 -14.14
CA ASP A 354 16.92 -7.59 -13.92
C ASP A 354 17.64 -6.29 -13.47
N ILE A 355 16.94 -5.38 -12.85
CA ILE A 355 17.54 -4.19 -12.24
C ILE A 355 17.97 -4.53 -10.81
N ALA A 356 19.25 -4.86 -10.64
CA ALA A 356 19.79 -5.22 -9.33
C ALA A 356 20.40 -4.04 -8.55
N ALA A 357 21.00 -3.07 -9.24
CA ALA A 357 21.67 -1.93 -8.63
C ALA A 357 20.69 -0.96 -7.99
N ASP A 358 21.10 -0.32 -6.90
CA ASP A 358 20.40 0.81 -6.32
C ASP A 358 20.56 2.07 -7.19
N GLY A 359 19.57 2.96 -7.15
CA GLY A 359 19.57 4.19 -7.91
C GLY A 359 18.62 4.17 -9.11
N PRO A 360 18.64 5.24 -9.92
CA PRO A 360 17.75 5.42 -11.05
C PRO A 360 17.77 4.26 -12.05
N ASP A 361 16.62 4.03 -12.69
CA ASP A 361 16.43 3.00 -13.72
C ASP A 361 15.66 3.56 -14.93
N ILE A 362 15.62 2.81 -16.01
CA ILE A 362 15.00 3.21 -17.29
C ILE A 362 13.64 2.55 -17.55
N LEU A 363 13.04 1.92 -16.54
CA LEU A 363 11.80 1.15 -16.75
C LEU A 363 10.60 2.03 -17.10
N THR A 364 10.67 3.32 -16.80
CA THR A 364 9.61 4.30 -17.07
C THR A 364 9.95 5.29 -18.19
N ASP A 365 11.06 5.11 -18.90
CA ASP A 365 11.50 6.01 -19.97
C ASP A 365 10.43 6.13 -21.06
N GLY A 366 10.11 7.37 -21.43
CA GLY A 366 9.08 7.69 -22.40
C GLY A 366 7.64 7.49 -21.93
N LEU A 367 7.43 6.88 -20.74
CA LEU A 367 6.10 6.61 -20.22
C LEU A 367 5.52 7.81 -19.48
N GLY A 368 4.19 7.97 -19.57
CA GLY A 368 3.41 8.92 -18.80
C GLY A 368 2.43 8.19 -17.89
N PHE A 369 2.33 8.64 -16.66
CA PHE A 369 1.44 8.06 -15.65
C PHE A 369 0.38 9.07 -15.24
N VAL A 370 -0.86 8.62 -15.16
CA VAL A 370 -1.99 9.40 -14.67
C VAL A 370 -2.49 8.73 -13.40
N SER A 371 -2.52 9.51 -12.33
CA SER A 371 -3.22 9.11 -11.11
C SER A 371 -4.71 9.38 -11.28
N GLU A 372 -5.56 8.46 -10.86
CA GLU A 372 -7.02 8.70 -10.87
C GLU A 372 -7.44 9.82 -9.91
N GLU A 373 -6.58 10.22 -8.98
CA GLU A 373 -6.75 11.47 -8.22
C GLU A 373 -6.69 12.73 -9.12
N LEU A 374 -6.04 12.62 -10.28
CA LEU A 374 -5.74 13.69 -11.22
C LEU A 374 -6.04 13.26 -12.66
N ASP A 375 -7.19 12.63 -12.89
CA ASP A 375 -7.61 12.07 -14.18
C ASP A 375 -8.44 13.03 -15.04
N GLY A 376 -8.89 14.14 -14.45
CA GLY A 376 -9.80 15.07 -15.09
C GLY A 376 -11.27 14.79 -14.81
N GLU A 377 -11.59 13.79 -13.97
CA GLU A 377 -12.95 13.41 -13.58
C GLU A 377 -13.14 13.50 -12.06
N THR A 378 -12.13 13.08 -11.29
CA THR A 378 -12.16 13.08 -9.83
C THR A 378 -12.24 14.49 -9.25
N THR A 379 -13.11 14.66 -8.24
CA THR A 379 -13.27 15.93 -7.52
C THR A 379 -12.48 15.93 -6.20
N ASP A 380 -12.11 17.11 -5.73
CA ASP A 380 -11.54 17.29 -4.40
C ASP A 380 -12.62 17.18 -3.31
N ASN A 381 -12.21 17.38 -2.05
CA ASN A 381 -13.09 17.33 -0.88
C ASN A 381 -14.05 18.54 -0.74
N ARG A 382 -14.10 19.43 -1.72
CA ARG A 382 -15.04 20.55 -1.86
C ARG A 382 -15.93 20.40 -3.09
N GLY A 383 -15.77 19.30 -3.85
CA GLY A 383 -16.52 19.02 -5.07
C GLY A 383 -15.94 19.70 -6.32
N VAL A 384 -14.73 20.27 -6.25
CA VAL A 384 -14.07 20.88 -7.40
C VAL A 384 -13.33 19.81 -8.19
N GLN A 385 -13.62 19.69 -9.48
CA GLN A 385 -12.95 18.77 -10.39
C GLN A 385 -11.47 19.09 -10.52
N ARG A 386 -10.61 18.09 -10.34
CA ARG A 386 -9.18 18.23 -10.54
C ARG A 386 -8.82 18.08 -12.02
N PRO A 387 -7.93 18.93 -12.55
CA PRO A 387 -7.49 18.80 -13.93
C PRO A 387 -6.66 17.53 -14.13
N ARG A 388 -6.76 16.96 -15.35
CA ARG A 388 -5.92 15.81 -15.72
C ARG A 388 -4.46 16.19 -15.74
N HIS A 389 -3.63 15.38 -15.05
CA HIS A 389 -2.18 15.56 -14.99
C HIS A 389 -1.45 14.27 -15.38
N VAL A 390 -0.49 14.41 -16.31
CA VAL A 390 0.41 13.31 -16.72
C VAL A 390 1.77 13.54 -16.11
N ARG A 391 2.21 12.64 -15.23
CA ARG A 391 3.51 12.70 -14.57
C ARG A 391 4.50 11.75 -15.25
N ARG A 392 5.76 12.18 -15.39
CA ARG A 392 6.86 11.39 -15.93
C ARG A 392 7.94 11.22 -14.88
N PHE A 393 8.64 10.08 -14.92
CA PHE A 393 9.65 9.70 -13.94
C PHE A 393 10.95 9.30 -14.63
N PRO A 394 11.81 10.28 -14.98
CA PRO A 394 13.09 10.01 -15.67
C PRO A 394 14.09 9.21 -14.81
N GLY A 395 13.91 9.17 -13.50
CA GLY A 395 14.67 8.30 -12.59
C GLY A 395 14.06 6.92 -12.38
N GLY A 396 13.08 6.54 -13.19
CA GLY A 396 12.49 5.22 -13.18
C GLY A 396 11.60 4.91 -11.97
N LEU A 397 11.47 3.64 -11.69
CA LEU A 397 10.74 3.16 -10.51
C LEU A 397 11.44 3.54 -9.21
N TRP A 398 12.75 3.79 -9.23
CA TRP A 398 13.48 4.32 -8.08
C TRP A 398 12.97 5.70 -7.68
N GLN A 399 12.83 6.61 -8.64
CA GLN A 399 12.24 7.93 -8.39
C GLN A 399 10.79 7.82 -7.92
N MET A 400 10.01 6.89 -8.49
CA MET A 400 8.63 6.64 -8.03
C MET A 400 8.60 6.19 -6.57
N MET A 401 9.53 5.33 -6.17
CA MET A 401 9.64 4.83 -4.79
C MET A 401 9.88 5.98 -3.81
N GLU A 402 10.86 6.84 -4.11
CA GLU A 402 11.19 8.00 -3.30
C GLU A 402 10.04 9.01 -3.23
N GLU A 403 9.47 9.37 -4.38
CA GLU A 403 8.39 10.36 -4.45
C GLU A 403 7.11 9.90 -3.76
N ASN A 404 6.72 8.64 -3.96
CA ASN A 404 5.59 8.04 -3.26
C ASN A 404 5.79 8.07 -1.74
N ALA A 405 6.98 7.74 -1.26
CA ALA A 405 7.30 7.74 0.16
C ALA A 405 7.24 9.16 0.77
N ARG A 406 7.82 10.15 0.09
CA ARG A 406 7.82 11.56 0.51
C ARG A 406 6.45 12.24 0.41
N SER A 407 5.57 11.75 -0.44
CA SER A 407 4.25 12.35 -0.67
C SER A 407 3.43 12.52 0.61
N ARG A 408 3.64 11.67 1.59
CA ARG A 408 2.91 11.68 2.88
C ARG A 408 3.32 12.83 3.80
N VAL A 409 4.55 13.30 3.67
CA VAL A 409 5.06 14.49 4.35
C VAL A 409 4.31 15.73 3.84
N PHE A 410 4.12 15.84 2.53
CA PHE A 410 3.42 16.96 1.89
C PHE A 410 1.92 17.00 2.21
N LEU A 411 1.35 15.88 2.61
CA LEU A 411 -0.01 15.82 3.14
C LEU A 411 -0.06 16.04 4.67
N GLY A 412 1.08 16.10 5.36
CA GLY A 412 1.14 16.29 6.80
C GLY A 412 0.65 15.09 7.61
N VAL A 413 0.66 13.90 7.04
CA VAL A 413 0.12 12.68 7.69
C VAL A 413 1.19 11.67 8.11
N ALA A 414 2.45 11.90 7.78
CA ALA A 414 3.59 11.08 8.20
C ALA A 414 4.84 11.92 8.40
N TRP A 415 5.76 11.40 9.22
CA TRP A 415 7.08 11.97 9.42
C TRP A 415 8.02 11.59 8.28
N PRO A 416 9.07 12.39 7.95
CA PRO A 416 10.07 12.03 6.93
C PRO A 416 10.73 10.67 7.18
N PHE A 417 11.10 10.37 8.42
CA PHE A 417 11.72 9.10 8.80
C PHE A 417 10.75 7.90 8.74
N ASP A 418 9.42 8.12 8.69
CA ASP A 418 8.47 7.03 8.40
C ASP A 418 8.69 6.45 7.01
N ALA A 419 9.20 7.26 6.09
CA ALA A 419 9.46 6.90 4.71
C ALA A 419 10.80 6.17 4.55
N PHE A 420 11.90 6.83 4.92
CA PHE A 420 13.27 6.34 4.84
C PHE A 420 14.21 7.24 5.66
N ALA A 421 15.40 6.73 6.00
CA ALA A 421 16.49 7.58 6.49
C ALA A 421 17.08 8.40 5.33
N THR A 422 17.64 9.55 5.63
CA THR A 422 18.31 10.42 4.65
C THR A 422 19.79 10.53 4.95
N ASP A 423 20.61 10.59 3.91
CA ASP A 423 22.03 10.94 4.01
C ASP A 423 22.21 12.46 4.23
N LEU A 424 23.47 12.89 4.34
CA LEU A 424 23.82 14.30 4.55
C LEU A 424 23.43 15.23 3.36
N THR A 425 23.12 14.66 2.21
CA THR A 425 22.67 15.39 1.01
C THR A 425 21.15 15.42 0.87
N GLY A 426 20.42 14.74 1.79
CA GLY A 426 18.95 14.65 1.79
C GLY A 426 18.40 13.54 0.89
N HIS A 427 19.26 12.70 0.30
CA HIS A 427 18.84 11.55 -0.48
C HIS A 427 18.50 10.33 0.41
N MET A 428 17.76 9.40 -0.18
CA MET A 428 17.36 8.17 0.48
C MET A 428 18.56 7.30 0.86
N ASP A 429 18.75 7.08 2.17
CA ASP A 429 19.80 6.21 2.72
C ASP A 429 19.19 4.89 3.19
N LEU A 430 19.35 3.85 2.39
CA LEU A 430 18.83 2.51 2.67
C LEU A 430 19.84 1.61 3.42
N SER A 431 21.00 2.13 3.80
CA SER A 431 21.95 1.42 4.68
C SER A 431 21.43 1.31 6.11
N GLN A 432 20.58 2.26 6.53
CA GLN A 432 19.93 2.25 7.83
C GLN A 432 18.63 1.44 7.79
N ASN A 433 18.38 0.71 8.87
CA ASN A 433 17.16 -0.10 9.01
C ASN A 433 15.97 0.76 9.48
N ILE A 434 15.69 1.85 8.76
CA ILE A 434 14.70 2.88 9.10
C ILE A 434 13.75 3.12 7.92
N GLY A 435 12.45 3.17 8.23
CA GLY A 435 11.41 3.63 7.32
C GLY A 435 10.87 2.57 6.35
N GLY A 436 9.69 2.87 5.80
CA GLY A 436 8.91 1.89 5.05
C GLY A 436 9.56 1.44 3.75
N VAL A 437 10.34 2.29 3.05
CA VAL A 437 11.03 1.88 1.82
C VAL A 437 12.00 0.73 2.08
N ARG A 438 12.78 0.82 3.18
CA ARG A 438 13.71 -0.24 3.57
C ARG A 438 12.98 -1.56 3.78
N LEU A 439 11.92 -1.55 4.59
CA LEU A 439 11.10 -2.74 4.85
C LEU A 439 10.51 -3.34 3.57
N GLY A 440 9.95 -2.50 2.70
CA GLY A 440 9.37 -2.94 1.43
C GLY A 440 10.39 -3.60 0.51
N ARG A 441 11.61 -3.07 0.45
CA ARG A 441 12.70 -3.65 -0.35
C ARG A 441 13.17 -4.99 0.19
N ASP A 442 13.33 -5.13 1.51
CA ASP A 442 13.71 -6.39 2.13
C ASP A 442 12.70 -7.50 1.81
N ILE A 443 11.40 -7.17 1.84
CA ILE A 443 10.32 -8.07 1.43
C ILE A 443 10.45 -8.47 -0.04
N ALA A 444 10.66 -7.51 -0.95
CA ALA A 444 10.77 -7.76 -2.38
C ALA A 444 11.99 -8.63 -2.71
N ASP A 445 13.12 -8.36 -2.08
CA ASP A 445 14.37 -9.09 -2.31
C ASP A 445 14.31 -10.53 -1.75
N ASP A 446 13.69 -10.73 -0.58
CA ASP A 446 13.41 -12.06 -0.03
C ASP A 446 12.48 -12.86 -0.97
N LEU A 447 11.38 -12.26 -1.37
CA LEU A 447 10.41 -12.89 -2.28
C LEU A 447 11.06 -13.27 -3.62
N TRP A 448 11.95 -12.44 -4.15
CA TRP A 448 12.69 -12.72 -5.38
C TRP A 448 13.66 -13.89 -5.20
N ALA A 449 14.36 -13.93 -4.08
CA ALA A 449 15.34 -14.98 -3.79
C ALA A 449 14.70 -16.32 -3.45
N SER A 450 13.62 -16.34 -2.65
CA SER A 450 12.95 -17.57 -2.18
C SER A 450 11.88 -18.08 -3.16
N GLY A 451 11.35 -17.20 -4.00
CA GLY A 451 10.24 -17.46 -4.90
C GLY A 451 8.87 -17.41 -4.22
N LEU A 452 7.83 -17.66 -5.00
CA LEU A 452 6.45 -17.73 -4.48
C LEU A 452 6.22 -19.10 -3.85
N ARG A 453 6.39 -19.22 -2.52
CA ARG A 453 6.23 -20.47 -1.78
C ARG A 453 5.48 -20.29 -0.47
N GLN A 454 4.30 -20.89 -0.39
CA GLN A 454 3.46 -20.84 0.81
C GLN A 454 4.08 -21.53 2.03
N ASP A 455 4.76 -22.67 1.81
CA ASP A 455 5.32 -23.51 2.88
C ASP A 455 6.51 -22.87 3.59
N GLN A 456 7.20 -21.94 2.92
CA GLN A 456 8.32 -21.18 3.48
C GLN A 456 7.90 -19.85 4.11
N ALA A 457 6.65 -19.45 3.96
CA ALA A 457 6.17 -18.16 4.44
C ALA A 457 6.24 -18.01 5.97
N ALA A 458 6.75 -16.86 6.42
CA ALA A 458 6.94 -16.56 7.83
C ALA A 458 5.63 -16.67 8.64
N ALA A 459 5.72 -17.35 9.79
CA ALA A 459 4.60 -17.55 10.69
C ALA A 459 4.15 -16.23 11.36
N PRO A 460 2.94 -16.18 11.94
CA PRO A 460 2.53 -15.06 12.78
C PRO A 460 3.50 -14.84 13.94
N ARG A 461 3.65 -13.57 14.37
CA ARG A 461 4.41 -13.23 15.58
C ARG A 461 3.62 -13.52 16.85
N LEU A 462 2.31 -13.32 16.81
CA LEU A 462 1.37 -13.61 17.89
C LEU A 462 0.36 -14.66 17.42
N PRO A 463 -0.15 -15.50 18.32
CA PRO A 463 -1.15 -16.51 18.02
C PRO A 463 -2.50 -15.93 17.57
#